data_5f78dba6fc32dea51776650d08b096ef
#
_entry.id   5f78dba6fc32dea51776650d08b096ef
#
_cell.length_a   1.000
_cell.length_b   1.000
_cell.length_c   1.000
_cell.angle_alpha   90.00
_cell.angle_beta   90.00
_cell.angle_gamma   90.00
#
_symmetry.space_group_name_H-M   'P 1'
#
loop_
_entity.id
_entity.type
_entity.pdbx_description
1 polymer ?
#
loop_
_entity_poly.entity_id
_entity_poly.type
_entity_poly.pdbx_seq_one_letter_code
_entity_poly.pdbx_strand_id
1 'polypeptide(L)'
;MTYNIVALPGDGIGPEILNGSLSLLEIISNKYNFNYQIEHHEFGGASIDTFGEPLTEKTLNACKRADAILLGAIGGPKWTDPNNRPEQGLLKLRKSLNLFANIRPTTVVKGASSLSPLKQERVEGTDLVIVRELTSGIYFGEPR
;
A
#
# COMPACT_ATOMS: atom_id res chain seq x y z
N MET A 1 23.21 -4.58 -9.66
CA MET A 1 22.53 -4.05 -8.45
C MET A 1 21.32 -4.91 -8.21
N THR A 2 21.06 -5.35 -6.99
CA THR A 2 19.88 -6.17 -6.63
C THR A 2 19.03 -5.35 -5.67
N TYR A 3 17.76 -5.16 -5.99
CA TYR A 3 16.82 -4.42 -5.15
C TYR A 3 16.20 -5.34 -4.09
N ASN A 4 16.11 -4.88 -2.86
CA ASN A 4 15.45 -5.58 -1.77
C ASN A 4 14.02 -5.04 -1.63
N ILE A 5 13.04 -5.90 -1.85
CA ILE A 5 11.62 -5.53 -1.83
C ILE A 5 10.95 -6.29 -0.69
N VAL A 6 10.22 -5.56 0.15
CA VAL A 6 9.36 -6.17 1.16
C VAL A 6 7.95 -6.27 0.61
N ALA A 7 7.38 -7.47 0.68
CA ALA A 7 6.02 -7.77 0.28
C ALA A 7 5.12 -7.94 1.52
N LEU A 8 4.10 -7.11 1.63
CA LEU A 8 3.11 -7.08 2.71
C LEU A 8 1.73 -7.41 2.10
N PRO A 9 1.32 -8.69 2.06
CA PRO A 9 0.03 -9.07 1.48
C PRO A 9 -1.15 -8.38 2.16
N GLY A 10 -1.12 -8.34 3.48
CA GLY A 10 -2.21 -7.79 4.28
C GLY A 10 -3.44 -8.70 4.30
N ASP A 11 -4.63 -8.12 4.17
CA ASP A 11 -5.91 -8.74 4.47
C ASP A 11 -6.82 -8.88 3.24
N GLY A 12 -7.81 -9.76 3.33
CA GLY A 12 -8.88 -9.88 2.35
C GLY A 12 -8.38 -10.15 0.93
N ILE A 13 -8.62 -9.21 0.01
CA ILE A 13 -8.16 -9.27 -1.38
C ILE A 13 -6.64 -9.02 -1.54
N GLY A 14 -5.98 -8.55 -0.48
CA GLY A 14 -4.57 -8.14 -0.51
C GLY A 14 -3.60 -9.19 -1.06
N PRO A 15 -3.63 -10.44 -0.59
CA PRO A 15 -2.77 -11.50 -1.13
C PRO A 15 -2.96 -11.75 -2.63
N GLU A 16 -4.20 -11.71 -3.13
CA GLU A 16 -4.50 -11.92 -4.55
C GLU A 16 -3.90 -10.81 -5.42
N ILE A 17 -4.15 -9.55 -5.06
CA ILE A 17 -3.61 -8.41 -5.84
C ILE A 17 -2.10 -8.32 -5.75
N LEU A 18 -1.51 -8.66 -4.61
CA LEU A 18 -0.06 -8.69 -4.45
C LEU A 18 0.58 -9.77 -5.34
N ASN A 19 0.01 -10.97 -5.38
CA ASN A 19 0.51 -12.03 -6.25
C ASN A 19 0.48 -11.63 -7.73
N GLY A 20 -0.59 -10.98 -8.18
CA GLY A 20 -0.65 -10.41 -9.53
C GLY A 20 0.45 -9.37 -9.78
N SER A 21 0.71 -8.51 -8.80
CA SER A 21 1.78 -7.49 -8.87
C SER A 21 3.17 -8.12 -8.92
N LEU A 22 3.42 -9.20 -8.16
CA LEU A 22 4.69 -9.92 -8.17
C LEU A 22 4.94 -10.62 -9.51
N SER A 23 3.91 -11.21 -10.11
CA SER A 23 4.01 -11.80 -11.46
C SER A 23 4.35 -10.75 -12.51
N LEU A 24 3.77 -9.55 -12.40
CA LEU A 24 4.12 -8.44 -13.28
C LEU A 24 5.55 -7.95 -13.03
N LEU A 25 5.99 -7.86 -11.78
CA LEU A 25 7.36 -7.48 -11.42
C LEU A 25 8.39 -8.41 -12.03
N GLU A 26 8.12 -9.72 -12.07
CA GLU A 26 8.99 -10.71 -12.71
C GLU A 26 9.14 -10.42 -14.22
N ILE A 27 8.04 -10.16 -14.90
CA ILE A 27 8.06 -9.81 -16.33
C ILE A 27 8.85 -8.52 -16.58
N ILE A 28 8.64 -7.50 -15.74
CA ILE A 28 9.33 -6.21 -15.85
C ILE A 28 10.83 -6.38 -15.57
N SER A 29 11.20 -7.14 -14.54
CA SER A 29 12.59 -7.44 -14.19
C SER A 29 13.34 -8.08 -15.38
N ASN A 30 12.74 -9.08 -16.00
CA ASN A 30 13.28 -9.73 -17.17
C ASN A 30 13.41 -8.77 -18.38
N LYS A 31 12.38 -7.95 -18.61
CA LYS A 31 12.33 -6.99 -19.73
C LYS A 31 13.40 -5.90 -19.59
N TYR A 32 13.62 -5.39 -18.39
CA TYR A 32 14.52 -4.26 -18.13
C TYR A 32 15.85 -4.69 -17.49
N ASN A 33 16.07 -6.00 -17.35
CA ASN A 33 17.33 -6.62 -16.88
C ASN A 33 17.81 -6.05 -15.54
N PHE A 34 16.96 -6.09 -14.52
CA PHE A 34 17.34 -5.78 -13.16
C PHE A 34 17.03 -6.96 -12.23
N ASN A 35 17.80 -7.09 -11.14
CA ASN A 35 17.61 -8.15 -10.14
C ASN A 35 16.90 -7.62 -8.91
N TYR A 36 16.12 -8.47 -8.27
CA TYR A 36 15.46 -8.16 -7.00
C TYR A 36 15.38 -9.40 -6.10
N GLN A 37 15.21 -9.16 -4.81
CA GLN A 37 14.88 -10.17 -3.79
C GLN A 37 13.63 -9.72 -3.06
N ILE A 38 12.76 -10.68 -2.72
CA ILE A 38 11.51 -10.40 -2.00
C ILE A 38 11.54 -11.06 -0.63
N GLU A 39 11.27 -10.25 0.40
CA GLU A 39 11.04 -10.69 1.76
C GLU A 39 9.55 -10.50 2.10
N HIS A 40 8.86 -11.61 2.43
CA HIS A 40 7.43 -11.58 2.78
C HIS A 40 7.25 -11.42 4.28
N HIS A 41 6.31 -10.55 4.67
CA HIS A 41 5.92 -10.34 6.07
C HIS A 41 4.41 -10.23 6.22
N GLU A 42 3.90 -10.74 7.34
CA GLU A 42 2.53 -10.48 7.78
C GLU A 42 2.35 -9.01 8.15
N PHE A 43 1.18 -8.47 7.81
CA PHE A 43 0.83 -7.07 8.05
C PHE A 43 -0.68 -6.90 8.19
N GLY A 44 -1.11 -5.90 8.96
CA GLY A 44 -2.53 -5.63 9.14
C GLY A 44 -3.21 -6.67 10.03
N GLY A 45 -4.39 -7.10 9.65
CA GLY A 45 -5.19 -8.09 10.39
C GLY A 45 -4.56 -9.48 10.42
N ALA A 46 -3.90 -9.89 9.34
CA ALA A 46 -3.14 -11.15 9.30
C ALA A 46 -2.03 -11.16 10.36
N SER A 47 -1.34 -10.04 10.54
CA SER A 47 -0.34 -9.88 11.60
C SER A 47 -0.96 -9.88 13.00
N ILE A 48 -2.14 -9.27 13.19
CA ILE A 48 -2.88 -9.33 14.46
C ILE A 48 -3.23 -10.78 14.80
N ASP A 49 -3.72 -11.55 13.84
CA ASP A 49 -4.11 -12.94 14.06
C ASP A 49 -2.91 -13.82 14.44
N THR A 50 -1.73 -13.54 13.89
CA THR A 50 -0.53 -14.35 14.09
C THR A 50 0.30 -13.90 15.30
N PHE A 51 0.43 -12.58 15.51
CA PHE A 51 1.37 -11.99 16.46
C PHE A 51 0.71 -11.09 17.50
N GLY A 52 -0.60 -10.82 17.40
CA GLY A 52 -1.33 -9.95 18.31
C GLY A 52 -1.19 -8.45 18.02
N GLU A 53 -0.40 -8.04 17.03
CA GLU A 53 -0.21 -6.64 16.65
C GLU A 53 -0.18 -6.47 15.12
N PRO A 54 -0.67 -5.32 14.59
CA PRO A 54 -0.81 -5.15 13.14
C PRO A 54 0.51 -4.90 12.39
N LEU A 55 1.58 -4.56 13.12
CA LEU A 55 2.92 -4.32 12.57
C LEU A 55 3.97 -4.68 13.62
N THR A 56 4.65 -5.80 13.43
CA THR A 56 5.75 -6.23 14.31
C THR A 56 7.02 -5.41 14.08
N GLU A 57 7.87 -5.33 15.09
CA GLU A 57 9.19 -4.69 14.95
C GLU A 57 10.06 -5.39 13.89
N LYS A 58 9.93 -6.72 13.73
CA LYS A 58 10.61 -7.48 12.67
C LYS A 58 10.22 -6.97 11.29
N THR A 59 8.92 -6.87 11.03
CA THR A 59 8.36 -6.35 9.76
C THR A 59 8.77 -4.90 9.53
N LEU A 60 8.68 -4.05 10.56
CA LEU A 60 9.09 -2.65 10.47
C LEU A 60 10.57 -2.50 10.12
N ASN A 61 11.44 -3.29 10.75
CA ASN A 61 12.88 -3.25 10.48
C ASN A 61 13.22 -3.78 9.08
N ALA A 62 12.50 -4.77 8.57
CA ALA A 62 12.63 -5.19 7.17
C ALA A 62 12.25 -4.05 6.22
N CYS A 63 11.10 -3.39 6.46
CA CYS A 63 10.65 -2.23 5.66
C CYS A 63 11.65 -1.07 5.67
N LYS A 64 12.31 -0.78 6.80
CA LYS A 64 13.34 0.27 6.89
C LYS A 64 14.59 -0.01 6.05
N ARG A 65 14.90 -1.27 5.79
CA ARG A 65 16.07 -1.68 4.99
C ARG A 65 15.75 -1.92 3.52
N ALA A 66 14.47 -2.00 3.17
CA ALA A 66 14.03 -2.27 1.82
C ALA A 66 14.20 -1.05 0.89
N ASP A 67 14.49 -1.31 -0.37
CA ASP A 67 14.49 -0.29 -1.42
C ASP A 67 13.05 0.08 -1.83
N ALA A 68 12.11 -0.88 -1.70
CA ALA A 68 10.70 -0.68 -1.97
C ALA A 68 9.81 -1.61 -1.11
N ILE A 69 8.58 -1.19 -0.90
CA ILE A 69 7.57 -1.98 -0.20
C ILE A 69 6.36 -2.13 -1.12
N LEU A 70 5.94 -3.36 -1.36
CA LEU A 70 4.69 -3.69 -2.03
C LEU A 70 3.65 -4.04 -0.97
N LEU A 71 2.62 -3.22 -0.85
CA LEU A 71 1.53 -3.42 0.09
C LEU A 71 0.25 -3.76 -0.67
N GLY A 72 -0.39 -4.86 -0.30
CA GLY A 72 -1.69 -5.27 -0.84
C GLY A 72 -2.83 -4.43 -0.30
N ALA A 73 -3.70 -5.02 0.50
CA ALA A 73 -4.80 -4.34 1.15
C ALA A 73 -4.84 -4.68 2.64
N ILE A 74 -5.38 -3.79 3.46
CA ILE A 74 -5.55 -4.04 4.89
C ILE A 74 -6.96 -3.71 5.36
N GLY A 75 -7.35 -4.35 6.47
CA GLY A 75 -8.61 -4.11 7.12
C GLY A 75 -9.70 -5.09 6.70
N GLY A 76 -10.75 -5.11 7.49
CA GLY A 76 -11.91 -5.96 7.27
C GLY A 76 -12.82 -5.99 8.50
N PRO A 77 -14.02 -6.56 8.37
CA PRO A 77 -15.01 -6.54 9.44
C PRO A 77 -14.65 -7.39 10.66
N LYS A 78 -13.61 -8.23 10.55
CA LYS A 78 -13.16 -9.13 11.61
C LYS A 78 -12.49 -8.38 12.78
N TRP A 79 -11.69 -7.38 12.49
CA TRP A 79 -10.86 -6.65 13.48
C TRP A 79 -11.56 -5.38 13.94
N THR A 80 -12.45 -5.52 14.93
CA THR A 80 -13.32 -4.45 15.42
C THR A 80 -12.81 -3.76 16.69
N ASP A 81 -11.76 -4.30 17.34
CA ASP A 81 -11.16 -3.68 18.54
C ASP A 81 -10.55 -2.33 18.19
N PRO A 82 -11.08 -1.21 18.75
CA PRO A 82 -10.56 0.13 18.45
C PRO A 82 -9.08 0.32 18.82
N ASN A 83 -8.56 -0.50 19.75
CA ASN A 83 -7.18 -0.41 20.24
C ASN A 83 -6.21 -1.30 19.44
N ASN A 84 -6.72 -2.19 18.57
CA ASN A 84 -5.89 -3.12 17.81
C ASN A 84 -6.47 -3.37 16.42
N ARG A 85 -6.44 -2.34 15.58
CA ARG A 85 -6.94 -2.38 14.19
C ARG A 85 -5.82 -2.45 13.16
N PRO A 86 -6.03 -3.11 12.03
CA PRO A 86 -5.08 -3.15 10.91
C PRO A 86 -4.58 -1.75 10.49
N GLU A 87 -5.47 -0.76 10.48
CA GLU A 87 -5.17 0.63 10.10
C GLU A 87 -4.10 1.28 10.99
N GLN A 88 -4.02 0.89 12.28
CA GLN A 88 -2.97 1.40 13.18
C GLN A 88 -1.59 0.95 12.74
N GLY A 89 -1.47 -0.26 12.16
CA GLY A 89 -0.22 -0.73 11.54
C GLY A 89 0.20 0.15 10.38
N LEU A 90 -0.75 0.55 9.52
CA LEU A 90 -0.47 1.44 8.39
C LEU A 90 -0.03 2.83 8.86
N LEU A 91 -0.68 3.39 9.89
CA LEU A 91 -0.30 4.67 10.46
C LEU A 91 1.10 4.62 11.08
N LYS A 92 1.39 3.56 11.87
CA LYS A 92 2.72 3.31 12.46
C LYS A 92 3.79 3.18 11.37
N LEU A 93 3.52 2.43 10.29
CA LEU A 93 4.43 2.24 9.17
C LEU A 93 4.74 3.57 8.47
N ARG A 94 3.72 4.33 8.11
CA ARG A 94 3.85 5.66 7.45
C ARG A 94 4.68 6.63 8.29
N LYS A 95 4.39 6.73 9.58
CA LYS A 95 5.12 7.59 10.52
C LYS A 95 6.57 7.16 10.65
N SER A 96 6.82 5.86 10.81
CA SER A 96 8.17 5.30 11.04
C SER A 96 9.09 5.41 9.83
N LEU A 97 8.51 5.43 8.62
CA LEU A 97 9.25 5.58 7.36
C LEU A 97 9.21 7.02 6.83
N ASN A 98 8.57 7.95 7.55
CA ASN A 98 8.40 9.34 7.14
C ASN A 98 7.82 9.48 5.73
N LEU A 99 6.77 8.72 5.42
CA LEU A 99 6.11 8.74 4.12
C LEU A 99 5.25 10.00 3.99
N PHE A 100 5.82 11.02 3.37
CA PHE A 100 5.22 12.36 3.26
C PHE A 100 4.05 12.42 2.28
N ALA A 101 4.22 11.86 1.08
CA ALA A 101 3.28 12.06 -0.02
C ALA A 101 2.65 10.74 -0.50
N ASN A 102 1.33 10.72 -0.60
CA ASN A 102 0.59 9.70 -1.32
C ASN A 102 0.28 10.23 -2.72
N ILE A 103 0.85 9.61 -3.73
CA ILE A 103 0.69 10.00 -5.14
C ILE A 103 -0.35 9.11 -5.79
N ARG A 104 -1.42 9.71 -6.32
CA ARG A 104 -2.55 9.02 -6.95
C ARG A 104 -2.77 9.53 -8.37
N PRO A 105 -2.10 8.94 -9.37
CA PRO A 105 -2.46 9.23 -10.75
C PRO A 105 -3.88 8.73 -11.03
N THR A 106 -4.68 9.58 -11.67
CA THR A 106 -6.09 9.29 -11.99
C THR A 106 -6.32 9.63 -13.46
N THR A 107 -6.46 8.60 -14.26
CA THR A 107 -6.68 8.72 -15.70
C THR A 107 -7.96 7.98 -16.08
N VAL A 108 -8.82 8.61 -16.84
CA VAL A 108 -10.00 7.95 -17.41
C VAL A 108 -9.63 7.37 -18.76
N VAL A 109 -9.43 6.05 -18.78
CA VAL A 109 -9.12 5.35 -20.03
C VAL A 109 -10.31 5.38 -20.99
N LYS A 110 -10.01 5.39 -22.29
CA LYS A 110 -11.02 5.44 -23.35
C LYS A 110 -12.05 4.32 -23.17
N GLY A 111 -13.34 4.68 -23.14
CA GLY A 111 -14.46 3.75 -22.97
C GLY A 111 -14.85 3.49 -21.50
N ALA A 112 -14.07 3.94 -20.51
CA ALA A 112 -14.39 3.77 -19.09
C ALA A 112 -15.23 4.92 -18.50
N SER A 113 -15.49 5.98 -19.23
CA SER A 113 -16.28 7.13 -18.77
C SER A 113 -17.70 6.75 -18.34
N SER A 114 -18.29 5.71 -18.94
CA SER A 114 -19.61 5.20 -18.60
C SER A 114 -19.68 4.50 -17.22
N LEU A 115 -18.54 4.14 -16.62
CA LEU A 115 -18.46 3.57 -15.27
C LEU A 115 -18.54 4.63 -14.18
N SER A 116 -18.40 5.90 -14.54
CA SER A 116 -18.46 7.02 -13.61
C SER A 116 -19.93 7.40 -13.32
N PRO A 117 -20.29 7.77 -12.06
CA PRO A 117 -21.57 8.37 -11.74
C PRO A 117 -21.70 9.81 -12.24
N LEU A 118 -20.63 10.43 -12.69
CA LEU A 118 -20.64 11.75 -13.29
C LEU A 118 -20.96 11.67 -14.77
N LYS A 119 -21.43 12.79 -15.34
CA LYS A 119 -21.68 12.90 -16.77
C LYS A 119 -20.42 12.62 -17.57
N GLN A 120 -20.54 11.88 -18.67
CA GLN A 120 -19.41 11.48 -19.51
C GLN A 120 -18.55 12.67 -19.94
N GLU A 121 -19.18 13.77 -20.35
CA GLU A 121 -18.51 15.02 -20.77
C GLU A 121 -17.62 15.66 -19.69
N ARG A 122 -17.81 15.27 -18.40
CA ARG A 122 -17.04 15.79 -17.26
C ARG A 122 -15.86 14.90 -16.90
N VAL A 123 -15.87 13.67 -17.32
CA VAL A 123 -14.83 12.69 -16.95
C VAL A 123 -13.98 12.26 -18.13
N GLU A 124 -14.50 12.39 -19.35
CA GLU A 124 -13.75 12.03 -20.55
C GLU A 124 -12.49 12.90 -20.70
N GLY A 125 -11.34 12.24 -20.91
CA GLY A 125 -10.05 12.92 -21.03
C GLY A 125 -9.45 13.39 -19.69
N THR A 126 -10.03 13.00 -18.55
CA THR A 126 -9.41 13.29 -17.24
C THR A 126 -8.05 12.61 -17.16
N ASP A 127 -7.02 13.41 -16.89
CA ASP A 127 -5.66 12.97 -16.58
C ASP A 127 -5.08 13.93 -15.54
N LEU A 128 -5.03 13.47 -14.29
CA LEU A 128 -4.56 14.29 -13.17
C LEU A 128 -3.83 13.44 -12.14
N VAL A 129 -3.05 14.08 -11.30
CA VAL A 129 -2.39 13.47 -10.16
C VAL A 129 -2.88 14.14 -8.87
N ILE A 130 -3.44 13.33 -7.97
CA ILE A 130 -3.79 13.78 -6.63
C ILE A 130 -2.61 13.50 -5.71
N VAL A 131 -2.05 14.57 -5.13
CA VAL A 131 -1.00 14.47 -4.11
C VAL A 131 -1.64 14.69 -2.74
N ARG A 132 -1.56 13.68 -1.87
CA ARG A 132 -2.05 13.77 -0.48
C ARG A 132 -0.87 13.77 0.46
N GLU A 133 -0.77 14.83 1.27
CA GLU A 133 0.18 14.91 2.36
C GLU A 133 -0.25 13.98 3.51
N LEU A 134 0.70 13.25 4.14
CA LEU A 134 0.42 12.19 5.11
C LEU A 134 1.09 12.38 6.47
N THR A 135 1.87 13.43 6.68
CA THR A 135 2.68 13.60 7.90
C THR A 135 2.17 14.67 8.83
N SER A 136 1.24 15.51 8.37
CA SER A 136 0.69 16.63 9.13
C SER A 136 -0.84 16.70 9.05
N GLY A 137 -1.41 17.78 9.56
CA GLY A 137 -2.83 18.05 9.51
C GLY A 137 -3.65 17.26 10.53
N ILE A 138 -4.97 17.19 10.29
CA ILE A 138 -5.97 16.68 11.25
C ILE A 138 -5.75 15.21 11.68
N TYR A 139 -5.06 14.42 10.87
CA TYR A 139 -4.82 13.00 11.17
C TYR A 139 -3.54 12.74 11.95
N PHE A 140 -2.49 13.53 11.75
CA PHE A 140 -1.14 13.22 12.26
C PHE A 140 -0.40 14.44 12.79
N GLY A 141 -0.91 15.66 12.55
CA GLY A 141 -0.23 16.88 12.92
C GLY A 141 -0.11 17.05 14.44
N GLU A 142 1.09 17.36 14.90
CA GLU A 142 1.37 17.86 16.23
C GLU A 142 2.02 19.25 16.09
N PRO A 143 1.50 20.29 16.80
CA PRO A 143 0.26 20.30 17.60
C PRO A 143 -1.00 20.26 16.73
N ARG A 144 -2.07 19.70 17.30
CA ARG A 144 -3.39 19.65 16.65
C ARG A 144 -4.07 21.00 16.72
#